data_83556ba95a92c60e6209e450bcfa9b8d
#
_entry.id   83556ba95a92c60e6209e450bcfa9b8d
#
_cell.length_a   1.000
_cell.length_b   1.000
_cell.length_c   1.000
_cell.angle_alpha   90.00
_cell.angle_beta   90.00
_cell.angle_gamma   90.00
#
_symmetry.space_group_name_H-M   'P 1'
#
loop_
_entity.id
_entity.type
_entity.pdbx_description
1 polymer ?
#
loop_
_entity_poly.entity_id
_entity_poly.type
_entity_poly.pdbx_seq_one_letter_code
_entity_poly.pdbx_strand_id
1 'polypeptide(L)'
;MSHDLKADKFLKKILGSLGYKIFPKNTVKTERFIESLSVNCADLIKLLIDKKKINNVMQVGANDGKSDDFLRSSINKDTKVILVEPIESAFLDLKNNYSNFTNVEFVNKAIDIEKGKKKIYSVNPTHYDYYKKKYKSNDVSWLTVLASFEESHLINHGVKSNHIHSTDVDCTTFKDLIGQYNFNKLDLLIIDTEGYDSILVTNFIQSTNIKPVIIFEWIHMKINDAQDLIELLKVNNYKFLKVGKDLICLQNSFIFS
;
A
#
# COMPACT_ATOMS: atom_id res chain seq x y z
N MET A 1 3.33 2.02 48.53
CA MET A 1 4.30 2.09 47.40
C MET A 1 4.91 0.78 46.97
N SER A 2 4.91 -0.31 47.73
CA SER A 2 5.56 -1.58 47.33
C SER A 2 4.66 -2.60 46.61
N HIS A 3 3.32 -2.45 46.69
CA HIS A 3 2.37 -3.38 46.03
C HIS A 3 2.21 -3.10 44.51
N ASP A 4 2.26 -1.85 44.08
CA ASP A 4 2.11 -1.48 42.67
C ASP A 4 3.28 -1.93 41.80
N LEU A 5 4.51 -1.93 42.33
CA LEU A 5 5.71 -2.37 41.60
C LEU A 5 5.76 -3.87 41.33
N LYS A 6 5.14 -4.70 42.20
CA LYS A 6 5.10 -6.17 41.99
C LYS A 6 4.03 -6.56 40.96
N ALA A 7 2.88 -5.89 40.97
CA ALA A 7 1.81 -6.10 39.98
C ALA A 7 2.27 -5.69 38.58
N ASP A 8 3.00 -4.58 38.44
CA ASP A 8 3.53 -4.10 37.15
C ASP A 8 4.58 -5.08 36.57
N LYS A 9 5.46 -5.64 37.42
CA LYS A 9 6.43 -6.67 36.99
C LYS A 9 5.77 -7.98 36.54
N PHE A 10 4.70 -8.38 37.23
CA PHE A 10 3.97 -9.59 36.91
C PHE A 10 3.19 -9.46 35.58
N LEU A 11 2.50 -8.31 35.39
CA LEU A 11 1.83 -7.97 34.14
C LEU A 11 2.81 -7.92 32.95
N LYS A 12 3.97 -7.29 33.12
CA LYS A 12 5.03 -7.23 32.11
C LYS A 12 5.54 -8.62 31.71
N LYS A 13 5.64 -9.53 32.68
CA LYS A 13 6.07 -10.90 32.43
C LYS A 13 5.01 -11.70 31.62
N ILE A 14 3.73 -11.58 31.99
CA ILE A 14 2.63 -12.24 31.26
C ILE A 14 2.52 -11.68 29.83
N LEU A 15 2.49 -10.36 29.67
CA LEU A 15 2.35 -9.74 28.36
C LEU A 15 3.59 -10.01 27.48
N GLY A 16 4.80 -10.07 28.08
CA GLY A 16 6.01 -10.47 27.40
C GLY A 16 5.98 -11.92 26.89
N SER A 17 5.40 -12.86 27.67
CA SER A 17 5.21 -14.26 27.23
C SER A 17 4.17 -14.42 26.11
N LEU A 18 3.31 -13.41 25.93
CA LEU A 18 2.33 -13.32 24.82
C LEU A 18 2.87 -12.50 23.62
N GLY A 19 4.15 -12.15 23.63
CA GLY A 19 4.79 -11.40 22.54
C GLY A 19 4.61 -9.88 22.59
N TYR A 20 3.95 -9.32 23.63
CA TYR A 20 3.76 -7.89 23.77
C TYR A 20 4.98 -7.22 24.45
N LYS A 21 5.47 -6.13 23.86
CA LYS A 21 6.45 -5.24 24.50
C LYS A 21 5.73 -4.07 25.18
N ILE A 22 6.00 -3.86 26.47
CA ILE A 22 5.45 -2.72 27.21
C ILE A 22 6.53 -1.66 27.32
N PHE A 23 6.26 -0.48 26.79
CA PHE A 23 7.10 0.70 26.91
C PHE A 23 6.53 1.68 27.95
N PRO A 24 7.37 2.44 28.69
CA PRO A 24 6.91 3.55 29.50
C PRO A 24 6.11 4.55 28.67
N LYS A 25 5.08 5.16 29.28
CA LYS A 25 4.20 6.12 28.60
C LYS A 25 4.95 7.29 27.94
N ASN A 26 6.08 7.70 28.53
CA ASN A 26 6.93 8.74 27.96
C ASN A 26 7.69 8.25 26.71
N THR A 27 8.14 6.99 26.69
CA THR A 27 8.81 6.40 25.53
C THR A 27 7.88 6.40 24.31
N VAL A 28 6.60 6.02 24.48
CA VAL A 28 5.62 6.04 23.37
C VAL A 28 5.38 7.46 22.86
N LYS A 29 5.36 8.47 23.74
CA LYS A 29 5.23 9.88 23.31
C LYS A 29 6.47 10.36 22.56
N THR A 30 7.66 10.00 23.01
CA THR A 30 8.93 10.34 22.35
C THR A 30 9.03 9.65 21.00
N GLU A 31 8.66 8.38 20.91
CA GLU A 31 8.63 7.61 19.66
C GLU A 31 7.72 8.28 18.62
N ARG A 32 6.47 8.61 19.00
CA ARG A 32 5.53 9.33 18.13
C ARG A 32 6.05 10.71 17.69
N PHE A 33 6.74 11.42 18.58
CA PHE A 33 7.34 12.70 18.24
C PHE A 33 8.48 12.51 17.22
N ILE A 34 9.36 11.54 17.45
CA ILE A 34 10.45 11.22 16.50
C ILE A 34 9.88 10.73 15.16
N GLU A 35 8.84 9.88 15.17
CA GLU A 35 8.14 9.44 13.96
C GLU A 35 7.56 10.62 13.17
N SER A 36 7.02 11.63 13.85
CA SER A 36 6.50 12.84 13.19
C SER A 36 7.58 13.70 12.51
N LEU A 37 8.84 13.51 12.87
CA LEU A 37 10.00 14.18 12.25
C LEU A 37 10.67 13.31 11.18
N SER A 38 10.23 12.07 11.02
CA SER A 38 10.84 11.13 10.09
C SER A 38 10.44 11.46 8.65
N VAL A 39 11.33 11.19 7.72
CA VAL A 39 11.06 11.25 6.28
C VAL A 39 9.93 10.27 5.96
N ASN A 40 8.91 10.74 5.27
CA ASN A 40 7.81 9.90 4.78
C ASN A 40 8.05 9.44 3.32
N CYS A 41 7.20 8.56 2.80
CA CYS A 41 7.33 8.07 1.43
C CYS A 41 7.26 9.19 0.39
N ALA A 42 6.39 10.20 0.57
CA ALA A 42 6.27 11.32 -0.36
C ALA A 42 7.57 12.12 -0.47
N ASP A 43 8.21 12.45 0.67
CA ASP A 43 9.47 13.20 0.70
C ASP A 43 10.58 12.43 -0.02
N LEU A 44 10.67 11.11 0.21
CA LEU A 44 11.66 10.26 -0.43
C LEU A 44 11.43 10.18 -1.94
N ILE A 45 10.20 9.91 -2.38
CA ILE A 45 9.86 9.83 -3.82
C ILE A 45 10.15 11.17 -4.51
N LYS A 46 9.74 12.28 -3.90
CA LYS A 46 10.01 13.60 -4.42
C LYS A 46 11.51 13.85 -4.59
N LEU A 47 12.31 13.53 -3.57
CA LEU A 47 13.76 13.64 -3.66
C LEU A 47 14.34 12.81 -4.81
N LEU A 48 13.87 11.58 -4.99
CA LEU A 48 14.36 10.70 -6.05
C LEU A 48 13.95 11.19 -7.45
N ILE A 49 12.75 11.74 -7.60
CA ILE A 49 12.29 12.37 -8.85
C ILE A 49 13.11 13.64 -9.14
N ASP A 50 13.30 14.51 -8.15
CA ASP A 50 14.08 15.76 -8.30
C ASP A 50 15.54 15.47 -8.68
N LYS A 51 16.10 14.36 -8.21
CA LYS A 51 17.43 13.88 -8.61
C LYS A 51 17.44 13.14 -9.95
N LYS A 52 16.30 13.08 -10.66
CA LYS A 52 16.12 12.36 -11.94
C LYS A 52 16.47 10.87 -11.87
N LYS A 53 16.31 10.27 -10.70
CA LYS A 53 16.50 8.83 -10.49
C LYS A 53 15.22 8.05 -10.83
N ILE A 54 14.05 8.71 -10.77
CA ILE A 54 12.74 8.16 -11.07
C ILE A 54 12.07 9.06 -12.12
N ASN A 55 11.73 8.48 -13.27
CA ASN A 55 11.03 9.16 -14.36
C ASN A 55 9.79 8.38 -14.82
N ASN A 56 9.73 7.07 -14.58
CA ASN A 56 8.63 6.18 -15.00
C ASN A 56 8.08 5.48 -13.76
N VAL A 57 6.83 5.74 -13.45
CA VAL A 57 6.15 5.27 -12.24
C VAL A 57 4.90 4.48 -12.60
N MET A 58 4.67 3.36 -11.94
CA MET A 58 3.39 2.65 -11.95
C MET A 58 2.88 2.54 -10.52
N GLN A 59 1.62 2.94 -10.31
CA GLN A 59 0.91 2.73 -9.05
C GLN A 59 -0.28 1.81 -9.28
N VAL A 60 -0.35 0.73 -8.51
CA VAL A 60 -1.43 -0.26 -8.51
C VAL A 60 -2.21 -0.10 -7.22
N GLY A 61 -3.53 0.06 -7.33
CA GLY A 61 -4.41 0.48 -6.24
C GLY A 61 -4.34 2.00 -6.04
N ALA A 62 -4.50 2.77 -7.12
CA ALA A 62 -4.38 4.23 -7.06
C ALA A 62 -5.59 4.92 -6.41
N ASN A 63 -6.67 4.17 -6.17
CA ASN A 63 -7.92 4.65 -5.57
C ASN A 63 -8.39 5.97 -6.20
N ASP A 64 -8.80 6.96 -5.40
CA ASP A 64 -9.25 8.28 -5.85
C ASP A 64 -8.08 9.24 -6.20
N GLY A 65 -6.83 8.83 -5.97
CA GLY A 65 -5.64 9.63 -6.21
C GLY A 65 -5.52 10.87 -5.32
N LYS A 66 -6.15 10.85 -4.15
CA LYS A 66 -6.12 11.94 -3.17
C LYS A 66 -5.97 11.43 -1.74
N SER A 67 -6.75 10.41 -1.39
CA SER A 67 -6.72 9.78 -0.07
C SER A 67 -5.46 8.91 0.04
N ASP A 68 -4.59 9.20 1.00
CA ASP A 68 -3.29 8.54 1.22
C ASP A 68 -2.32 8.55 -0.01
N ASP A 69 -2.59 9.39 -1.02
CA ASP A 69 -1.76 9.47 -2.21
C ASP A 69 -0.54 10.36 -1.99
N PHE A 70 0.59 9.73 -1.71
CA PHE A 70 1.88 10.40 -1.62
C PHE A 70 2.56 10.62 -2.99
N LEU A 71 2.10 9.98 -4.06
CA LEU A 71 2.68 10.11 -5.40
C LEU A 71 2.32 11.46 -6.03
N ARG A 72 1.06 11.86 -5.96
CA ARG A 72 0.55 13.07 -6.63
C ARG A 72 1.32 14.34 -6.27
N SER A 73 1.73 14.49 -5.00
CA SER A 73 2.51 15.63 -4.53
C SER A 73 3.98 15.57 -4.93
N SER A 74 4.45 14.41 -5.40
CA SER A 74 5.86 14.12 -5.67
C SER A 74 6.22 14.20 -7.15
N ILE A 75 5.27 13.93 -8.06
CA ILE A 75 5.51 13.92 -9.51
C ILE A 75 5.60 15.32 -10.11
N ASN A 76 6.32 15.41 -11.22
CA ASN A 76 6.46 16.62 -12.02
C ASN A 76 6.05 16.35 -13.48
N LYS A 77 6.12 17.39 -14.34
CA LYS A 77 5.72 17.31 -15.75
C LYS A 77 6.52 16.32 -16.60
N ASP A 78 7.71 15.94 -16.16
CA ASP A 78 8.60 15.02 -16.88
C ASP A 78 8.41 13.56 -16.42
N THR A 79 7.70 13.34 -15.30
CA THR A 79 7.42 12.01 -14.75
C THR A 79 6.28 11.36 -15.52
N LYS A 80 6.53 10.22 -16.16
CA LYS A 80 5.50 9.39 -16.78
C LYS A 80 4.89 8.46 -15.74
N VAL A 81 3.58 8.42 -15.67
CA VAL A 81 2.85 7.68 -14.64
C VAL A 81 1.78 6.79 -15.26
N ILE A 82 1.67 5.55 -14.79
CA ILE A 82 0.51 4.68 -15.01
C ILE A 82 -0.20 4.51 -13.66
N LEU A 83 -1.48 4.89 -13.60
CA LEU A 83 -2.34 4.72 -12.43
C LEU A 83 -3.37 3.63 -12.72
N VAL A 84 -3.38 2.60 -11.88
CA VAL A 84 -4.25 1.42 -12.05
C VAL A 84 -5.23 1.37 -10.89
N GLU A 85 -6.54 1.43 -11.21
CA GLU A 85 -7.62 1.37 -10.24
C GLU A 85 -8.82 0.59 -10.84
N PRO A 86 -9.23 -0.55 -10.24
CA PRO A 86 -10.30 -1.37 -10.78
C PRO A 86 -11.70 -0.84 -10.50
N ILE A 87 -11.92 -0.10 -9.40
CA ILE A 87 -13.24 0.33 -8.98
C ILE A 87 -13.64 1.58 -9.76
N GLU A 88 -14.70 1.49 -10.57
CA GLU A 88 -15.13 2.54 -11.48
C GLU A 88 -15.34 3.90 -10.82
N SER A 89 -15.98 3.94 -9.64
CA SER A 89 -16.22 5.21 -8.93
C SER A 89 -14.91 5.87 -8.48
N ALA A 90 -13.99 5.09 -7.89
CA ALA A 90 -12.67 5.57 -7.48
C ALA A 90 -11.83 5.98 -8.71
N PHE A 91 -11.90 5.21 -9.79
CA PHE A 91 -11.24 5.53 -11.05
C PHE A 91 -11.69 6.86 -11.68
N LEU A 92 -12.99 7.18 -11.63
CA LEU A 92 -13.50 8.46 -12.10
C LEU A 92 -12.98 9.62 -11.25
N ASP A 93 -12.96 9.46 -9.93
CA ASP A 93 -12.38 10.44 -9.01
C ASP A 93 -10.88 10.61 -9.21
N LEU A 94 -10.16 9.50 -9.42
CA LEU A 94 -8.73 9.49 -9.77
C LEU A 94 -8.44 10.35 -11.00
N LYS A 95 -9.18 10.16 -12.09
CA LYS A 95 -9.04 10.97 -13.32
C LYS A 95 -9.28 12.46 -13.07
N ASN A 96 -10.30 12.78 -12.27
CA ASN A 96 -10.59 14.17 -11.92
C ASN A 96 -9.46 14.78 -11.08
N ASN A 97 -8.96 14.06 -10.10
CA ASN A 97 -7.91 14.54 -9.20
C ASN A 97 -6.54 14.71 -9.90
N TYR A 98 -6.27 13.93 -10.96
CA TYR A 98 -5.06 14.01 -11.78
C TYR A 98 -5.25 14.78 -13.10
N SER A 99 -6.38 15.49 -13.30
CA SER A 99 -6.71 16.17 -14.56
C SER A 99 -5.69 17.21 -15.03
N ASN A 100 -4.89 17.77 -14.10
CA ASN A 100 -3.85 18.75 -14.41
C ASN A 100 -2.50 18.11 -14.84
N PHE A 101 -2.39 16.78 -14.83
CA PHE A 101 -1.19 16.07 -15.22
C PHE A 101 -1.34 15.51 -16.65
N THR A 102 -0.40 15.84 -17.53
CA THR A 102 -0.45 15.46 -18.95
C THR A 102 0.26 14.14 -19.27
N ASN A 103 1.12 13.67 -18.36
CA ASN A 103 1.93 12.46 -18.56
C ASN A 103 1.43 11.29 -17.71
N VAL A 104 0.11 11.19 -17.51
CA VAL A 104 -0.55 10.16 -16.72
C VAL A 104 -1.46 9.31 -17.59
N GLU A 105 -1.23 8.01 -17.58
CA GLU A 105 -2.09 7.00 -18.18
C GLU A 105 -2.97 6.38 -17.10
N PHE A 106 -4.25 6.23 -17.39
CA PHE A 106 -5.24 5.70 -16.45
C PHE A 106 -5.73 4.34 -16.93
N VAL A 107 -5.73 3.35 -16.04
CA VAL A 107 -6.12 1.97 -16.34
C VAL A 107 -7.22 1.53 -15.37
N ASN A 108 -8.45 1.40 -15.88
CA ASN A 108 -9.57 0.86 -15.08
C ASN A 108 -9.60 -0.66 -15.15
N LYS A 109 -8.64 -1.29 -14.51
CA LYS A 109 -8.52 -2.75 -14.36
C LYS A 109 -7.83 -3.06 -13.03
N ALA A 110 -7.97 -4.30 -12.58
CA ALA A 110 -7.10 -4.83 -11.54
C ALA A 110 -5.83 -5.44 -12.17
N ILE A 111 -4.74 -5.45 -11.41
CA ILE A 111 -3.59 -6.30 -11.74
C ILE A 111 -3.81 -7.66 -11.07
N ASP A 112 -3.57 -8.72 -11.86
CA ASP A 112 -3.58 -10.09 -11.36
C ASP A 112 -2.46 -10.90 -12.03
N ILE A 113 -2.28 -12.16 -11.61
CA ILE A 113 -1.34 -13.10 -12.19
C ILE A 113 -1.72 -13.51 -13.63
N GLU A 114 -3.00 -13.42 -13.97
CA GLU A 114 -3.56 -13.72 -15.28
C GLU A 114 -4.68 -12.74 -15.66
N LYS A 115 -4.97 -12.68 -16.97
CA LYS A 115 -6.09 -11.88 -17.49
C LYS A 115 -7.42 -12.57 -17.21
N GLY A 116 -8.46 -11.78 -17.09
CA GLY A 116 -9.81 -12.29 -16.93
C GLY A 116 -10.73 -11.33 -16.21
N LYS A 117 -11.71 -11.89 -15.53
CA LYS A 117 -12.60 -11.18 -14.63
C LYS A 117 -12.50 -11.76 -13.23
N LYS A 118 -12.50 -10.90 -12.24
CA LYS A 118 -12.44 -11.30 -10.84
C LYS A 118 -13.40 -10.46 -10.01
N LYS A 119 -13.92 -11.03 -8.94
CA LYS A 119 -14.73 -10.27 -7.99
C LYS A 119 -13.82 -9.47 -7.06
N ILE A 120 -14.12 -8.18 -6.92
CA ILE A 120 -13.55 -7.34 -5.87
C ILE A 120 -14.66 -7.04 -4.86
N TYR A 121 -14.34 -7.13 -3.57
CA TYR A 121 -15.26 -6.87 -2.47
C TYR A 121 -14.98 -5.48 -1.92
N SER A 122 -16.04 -4.73 -1.63
CA SER A 122 -15.96 -3.39 -1.04
C SER A 122 -17.14 -3.14 -0.11
N VAL A 123 -17.06 -2.08 0.68
CA VAL A 123 -18.15 -1.71 1.59
C VAL A 123 -19.25 -1.00 0.83
N ASN A 124 -20.48 -1.49 0.93
CA ASN A 124 -21.63 -0.84 0.31
C ASN A 124 -21.85 0.57 0.93
N PRO A 125 -21.80 1.64 0.13
CA PRO A 125 -21.94 3.01 0.62
C PRO A 125 -23.22 3.28 1.42
N THR A 126 -24.29 2.54 1.15
CA THR A 126 -25.56 2.66 1.90
C THR A 126 -25.42 2.36 3.40
N HIS A 127 -24.32 1.72 3.80
CA HIS A 127 -24.03 1.38 5.19
C HIS A 127 -23.00 2.31 5.87
N TYR A 128 -22.49 3.34 5.21
CA TYR A 128 -21.49 4.24 5.81
C TYR A 128 -22.01 4.94 7.06
N ASP A 129 -23.29 5.33 7.10
CA ASP A 129 -23.89 5.95 8.29
C ASP A 129 -23.96 5.01 9.51
N TYR A 130 -24.06 3.69 9.28
CA TYR A 130 -23.91 2.72 10.35
C TYR A 130 -22.52 2.82 10.99
N TYR A 131 -21.45 2.93 10.18
CA TYR A 131 -20.07 2.99 10.68
C TYR A 131 -19.75 4.35 11.33
N LYS A 132 -20.28 5.45 10.81
CA LYS A 132 -20.20 6.76 11.48
C LYS A 132 -20.75 6.69 12.90
N LYS A 133 -21.92 6.07 13.08
CA LYS A 133 -22.53 5.87 14.40
C LYS A 133 -21.73 4.90 15.28
N LYS A 134 -21.30 3.77 14.72
CA LYS A 134 -20.51 2.74 15.42
C LYS A 134 -19.20 3.29 15.97
N TYR A 135 -18.46 4.05 15.17
CA TYR A 135 -17.16 4.59 15.56
C TYR A 135 -17.22 6.00 16.15
N LYS A 136 -18.42 6.59 16.26
CA LYS A 136 -18.63 7.97 16.75
C LYS A 136 -17.75 8.98 16.00
N SER A 137 -17.59 8.80 14.71
CA SER A 137 -16.78 9.63 13.82
C SER A 137 -17.56 9.94 12.54
N ASN A 138 -17.51 11.18 12.10
CA ASN A 138 -18.01 11.58 10.79
C ASN A 138 -17.05 11.17 9.67
N ASP A 139 -15.79 10.92 9.98
CA ASP A 139 -14.79 10.45 9.05
C ASP A 139 -14.81 8.92 9.02
N VAL A 140 -15.27 8.39 7.91
CA VAL A 140 -15.28 6.98 7.54
C VAL A 140 -14.67 6.79 6.14
N SER A 141 -13.79 7.70 5.74
CA SER A 141 -13.10 7.68 4.45
C SER A 141 -12.33 6.36 4.22
N TRP A 142 -11.81 5.75 5.30
CA TRP A 142 -11.17 4.44 5.23
C TRP A 142 -12.08 3.33 4.64
N LEU A 143 -13.41 3.45 4.72
CA LEU A 143 -14.33 2.49 4.09
C LEU A 143 -14.35 2.59 2.56
N THR A 144 -14.01 3.75 2.01
CA THR A 144 -14.00 3.96 0.56
C THR A 144 -12.74 3.39 -0.08
N VAL A 145 -11.66 3.29 0.68
CA VAL A 145 -10.38 2.74 0.23
C VAL A 145 -10.29 1.22 0.47
N LEU A 146 -11.09 0.70 1.40
CA LEU A 146 -11.07 -0.71 1.80
C LEU A 146 -11.76 -1.57 0.73
N ALA A 147 -10.97 -2.08 -0.20
CA ALA A 147 -11.43 -3.00 -1.23
C ALA A 147 -10.39 -4.09 -1.48
N SER A 148 -10.82 -5.35 -1.60
CA SER A 148 -9.92 -6.50 -1.73
C SER A 148 -10.54 -7.61 -2.58
N PHE A 149 -9.69 -8.47 -3.15
CA PHE A 149 -10.14 -9.72 -3.74
C PHE A 149 -10.60 -10.76 -2.70
N GLU A 150 -10.29 -10.52 -1.42
CA GLU A 150 -10.69 -11.39 -0.32
C GLU A 150 -11.73 -10.70 0.56
N GLU A 151 -12.96 -11.22 0.60
CA GLU A 151 -14.03 -10.73 1.49
C GLU A 151 -13.61 -10.75 2.96
N SER A 152 -12.84 -11.77 3.36
CA SER A 152 -12.30 -11.92 4.70
C SER A 152 -11.44 -10.74 5.15
N HIS A 153 -10.78 -10.05 4.23
CA HIS A 153 -10.02 -8.85 4.53
C HIS A 153 -10.91 -7.75 5.11
N LEU A 154 -12.06 -7.48 4.48
CA LEU A 154 -13.03 -6.49 4.96
C LEU A 154 -13.64 -6.90 6.32
N ILE A 155 -13.94 -8.19 6.48
CA ILE A 155 -14.48 -8.72 7.75
C ILE A 155 -13.47 -8.52 8.89
N ASN A 156 -12.19 -8.77 8.65
CA ASN A 156 -11.11 -8.59 9.62
C ASN A 156 -10.94 -7.10 10.03
N HIS A 157 -11.30 -6.15 9.15
CA HIS A 157 -11.39 -4.73 9.44
C HIS A 157 -12.68 -4.31 10.16
N GLY A 158 -13.51 -5.28 10.57
CA GLY A 158 -14.72 -5.04 11.35
C GLY A 158 -15.94 -4.64 10.53
N VAL A 159 -15.89 -4.87 9.20
CA VAL A 159 -17.04 -4.74 8.31
C VAL A 159 -17.94 -5.95 8.47
N LYS A 160 -19.26 -5.74 8.57
CA LYS A 160 -20.23 -6.83 8.61
C LYS A 160 -20.37 -7.43 7.22
N SER A 161 -20.49 -8.76 7.12
CA SER A 161 -20.62 -9.46 5.84
C SER A 161 -21.82 -8.98 5.01
N ASN A 162 -22.95 -8.68 5.65
CA ASN A 162 -24.14 -8.15 4.97
C ASN A 162 -24.01 -6.66 4.55
N HIS A 163 -22.90 -6.00 4.86
CA HIS A 163 -22.55 -4.65 4.39
C HIS A 163 -21.53 -4.66 3.26
N ILE A 164 -21.06 -5.84 2.88
CA ILE A 164 -20.11 -6.03 1.78
C ILE A 164 -20.88 -6.31 0.50
N HIS A 165 -20.45 -5.71 -0.59
CA HIS A 165 -20.88 -6.08 -1.92
C HIS A 165 -19.68 -6.45 -2.78
N SER A 166 -19.93 -7.18 -3.86
CA SER A 166 -18.89 -7.52 -4.83
C SER A 166 -19.23 -6.96 -6.21
N THR A 167 -18.19 -6.57 -6.93
CA THR A 167 -18.25 -6.10 -8.32
C THR A 167 -17.29 -6.92 -9.16
N ASP A 168 -17.69 -7.30 -10.38
CA ASP A 168 -16.80 -7.94 -11.32
C ASP A 168 -15.91 -6.87 -11.97
N VAL A 169 -14.60 -7.05 -11.91
CA VAL A 169 -13.60 -6.16 -12.51
C VAL A 169 -12.78 -6.91 -13.55
N ASP A 170 -12.38 -6.21 -14.60
CA ASP A 170 -11.45 -6.77 -15.58
C ASP A 170 -10.03 -6.81 -14.98
N CYS A 171 -9.33 -7.92 -15.21
CA CYS A 171 -7.95 -8.11 -14.76
C CYS A 171 -6.98 -8.07 -15.95
N THR A 172 -5.79 -7.51 -15.71
CA THR A 172 -4.66 -7.51 -16.62
C THR A 172 -3.38 -7.90 -15.88
N THR A 173 -2.28 -8.12 -16.59
CA THR A 173 -1.00 -8.48 -15.98
C THR A 173 0.00 -7.33 -16.07
N PHE A 174 1.03 -7.34 -15.22
CA PHE A 174 2.14 -6.39 -15.33
C PHE A 174 2.79 -6.43 -16.71
N LYS A 175 3.01 -7.63 -17.24
CA LYS A 175 3.64 -7.83 -18.57
C LYS A 175 2.84 -7.15 -19.67
N ASP A 176 1.51 -7.24 -19.63
CA ASP A 176 0.65 -6.63 -20.63
C ASP A 176 0.68 -5.10 -20.54
N LEU A 177 0.57 -4.52 -19.33
CA LEU A 177 0.64 -3.08 -19.16
C LEU A 177 2.00 -2.52 -19.58
N ILE A 178 3.09 -3.15 -19.15
CA ILE A 178 4.44 -2.75 -19.54
C ILE A 178 4.58 -2.77 -21.06
N GLY A 179 4.08 -3.79 -21.72
CA GLY A 179 4.10 -3.89 -23.19
C GLY A 179 3.21 -2.85 -23.86
N GLN A 180 1.97 -2.67 -23.37
CA GLN A 180 0.98 -1.74 -23.93
C GLN A 180 1.47 -0.28 -23.90
N TYR A 181 2.09 0.13 -22.79
CA TYR A 181 2.53 1.52 -22.58
C TYR A 181 4.03 1.74 -22.82
N ASN A 182 4.75 0.72 -23.32
CA ASN A 182 6.20 0.77 -23.53
C ASN A 182 7.00 1.17 -22.26
N PHE A 183 6.58 0.67 -21.10
CA PHE A 183 7.20 0.93 -19.80
C PHE A 183 8.34 -0.05 -19.47
N ASN A 184 9.14 -0.42 -20.48
CA ASN A 184 10.28 -1.32 -20.30
C ASN A 184 11.36 -0.78 -19.33
N LYS A 185 11.33 0.53 -19.05
CA LYS A 185 12.16 1.20 -18.06
C LYS A 185 11.27 1.75 -16.95
N LEU A 186 10.67 0.88 -16.15
CA LEU A 186 9.96 1.28 -14.93
C LEU A 186 10.99 1.55 -13.83
N ASP A 187 10.93 2.74 -13.22
CA ASP A 187 11.86 3.17 -12.17
C ASP A 187 11.27 3.01 -10.78
N LEU A 188 9.94 3.15 -10.64
CA LEU A 188 9.21 3.01 -9.38
C LEU A 188 7.90 2.23 -9.59
N LEU A 189 7.70 1.20 -8.80
CA LEU A 189 6.45 0.45 -8.68
C LEU A 189 5.89 0.66 -7.26
N ILE A 190 4.66 1.16 -7.18
CA ILE A 190 3.91 1.30 -5.93
C ILE A 190 2.75 0.31 -5.99
N ILE A 191 2.57 -0.48 -4.93
CA ILE A 191 1.47 -1.43 -4.79
C ILE A 191 0.80 -1.18 -3.45
N ASP A 192 -0.49 -0.88 -3.49
CA ASP A 192 -1.36 -0.73 -2.32
C ASP A 192 -2.73 -1.34 -2.69
N THR A 193 -2.89 -2.62 -2.41
CA THR A 193 -4.03 -3.44 -2.88
C THR A 193 -4.75 -4.15 -1.75
N GLU A 194 -4.64 -3.59 -0.53
CA GLU A 194 -5.40 -4.05 0.63
C GLU A 194 -5.30 -5.57 0.84
N GLY A 195 -4.03 -6.04 0.98
CA GLY A 195 -3.71 -7.43 1.31
C GLY A 195 -3.37 -8.34 0.13
N TYR A 196 -3.38 -7.86 -1.12
CA TYR A 196 -2.94 -8.63 -2.30
C TYR A 196 -1.49 -8.30 -2.72
N ASP A 197 -0.83 -7.41 -1.99
CA ASP A 197 0.49 -6.83 -2.28
C ASP A 197 1.58 -7.88 -2.45
N SER A 198 1.68 -8.85 -1.54
CA SER A 198 2.70 -9.90 -1.59
C SER A 198 2.62 -10.73 -2.87
N ILE A 199 1.40 -11.05 -3.30
CA ILE A 199 1.15 -11.82 -4.52
C ILE A 199 1.59 -11.00 -5.73
N LEU A 200 1.24 -9.72 -5.78
CA LEU A 200 1.58 -8.85 -6.90
C LEU A 200 3.07 -8.56 -6.98
N VAL A 201 3.75 -8.28 -5.85
CA VAL A 201 5.22 -8.09 -5.85
C VAL A 201 5.92 -9.36 -6.30
N THR A 202 5.50 -10.53 -5.80
CA THR A 202 6.03 -11.83 -6.22
C THR A 202 5.85 -12.05 -7.72
N ASN A 203 4.64 -11.82 -8.23
CA ASN A 203 4.34 -11.96 -9.65
C ASN A 203 5.18 -11.00 -10.50
N PHE A 204 5.32 -9.73 -10.09
CA PHE A 204 6.12 -8.75 -10.80
C PHE A 204 7.58 -9.22 -10.95
N ILE A 205 8.20 -9.65 -9.84
CA ILE A 205 9.60 -10.12 -9.82
C ILE A 205 9.81 -11.36 -10.69
N GLN A 206 8.82 -12.27 -10.71
CA GLN A 206 8.91 -13.53 -11.47
C GLN A 206 8.56 -13.38 -12.94
N SER A 207 7.65 -12.45 -13.29
CA SER A 207 7.14 -12.30 -14.65
C SER A 207 7.88 -11.25 -15.49
N THR A 208 8.71 -10.41 -14.86
CA THR A 208 9.45 -9.34 -15.54
C THR A 208 10.94 -9.40 -15.25
N ASN A 209 11.76 -8.78 -16.12
CA ASN A 209 13.20 -8.58 -15.88
C ASN A 209 13.53 -7.17 -15.38
N ILE A 210 12.50 -6.38 -15.02
CA ILE A 210 12.66 -4.99 -14.59
C ILE A 210 12.90 -4.99 -13.07
N LYS A 211 13.79 -4.12 -12.62
CA LYS A 211 14.21 -4.01 -11.21
C LYS A 211 14.00 -2.59 -10.69
N PRO A 212 12.76 -2.10 -10.58
CA PRO A 212 12.46 -0.76 -10.08
C PRO A 212 12.69 -0.66 -8.57
N VAL A 213 12.64 0.55 -8.04
CA VAL A 213 12.26 0.74 -6.64
C VAL A 213 10.85 0.20 -6.46
N ILE A 214 10.59 -0.61 -5.42
CA ILE A 214 9.26 -1.14 -5.13
C ILE A 214 8.83 -0.61 -3.77
N ILE A 215 7.61 -0.09 -3.68
CA ILE A 215 6.97 0.33 -2.43
C ILE A 215 5.68 -0.44 -2.30
N PHE A 216 5.46 -1.09 -1.16
CA PHE A 216 4.22 -1.81 -0.88
C PHE A 216 3.88 -1.82 0.62
N GLU A 217 2.59 -1.98 0.94
CA GLU A 217 2.13 -2.07 2.31
C GLU A 217 2.37 -3.46 2.88
N TRP A 218 2.98 -3.53 4.09
CA TRP A 218 3.34 -4.81 4.72
C TRP A 218 2.42 -5.22 5.88
N ILE A 219 1.62 -4.29 6.42
CA ILE A 219 0.86 -4.53 7.67
C ILE A 219 -0.23 -5.60 7.56
N HIS A 220 -0.72 -5.86 6.35
CA HIS A 220 -1.75 -6.86 6.08
C HIS A 220 -1.20 -8.23 5.71
N MET A 221 0.11 -8.38 5.61
CA MET A 221 0.74 -9.64 5.21
C MET A 221 0.79 -10.65 6.36
N LYS A 222 0.52 -11.91 6.04
CA LYS A 222 0.79 -13.02 6.95
C LYS A 222 2.30 -13.23 7.05
N ILE A 223 2.77 -13.71 8.22
CA ILE A 223 4.22 -13.86 8.47
C ILE A 223 4.91 -14.78 7.46
N ASN A 224 4.28 -15.86 7.04
CA ASN A 224 4.86 -16.78 6.07
C ASN A 224 5.00 -16.11 4.69
N ASP A 225 3.96 -15.43 4.24
CA ASP A 225 3.95 -14.71 2.95
C ASP A 225 5.03 -13.60 2.95
N ALA A 226 5.17 -12.90 4.09
CA ALA A 226 6.21 -11.89 4.27
C ALA A 226 7.63 -12.50 4.22
N GLN A 227 7.84 -13.65 4.87
CA GLN A 227 9.15 -14.33 4.85
C GLN A 227 9.53 -14.77 3.44
N ASP A 228 8.60 -15.42 2.73
CA ASP A 228 8.82 -15.89 1.37
C ASP A 228 9.10 -14.73 0.40
N LEU A 229 8.33 -13.64 0.50
CA LEU A 229 8.54 -12.45 -0.31
C LEU A 229 9.89 -11.79 -0.03
N ILE A 230 10.26 -11.64 1.23
CA ILE A 230 11.55 -11.03 1.61
C ILE A 230 12.73 -11.88 1.10
N GLU A 231 12.66 -13.21 1.18
CA GLU A 231 13.69 -14.07 0.61
C GLU A 231 13.77 -13.94 -0.91
N LEU A 232 12.63 -13.92 -1.62
CA LEU A 232 12.59 -13.67 -3.05
C LEU A 232 13.24 -12.32 -3.43
N LEU A 233 12.91 -11.26 -2.70
CA LEU A 233 13.48 -9.93 -2.93
C LEU A 233 14.99 -9.89 -2.64
N LYS A 234 15.48 -10.55 -1.57
CA LYS A 234 16.90 -10.64 -1.26
C LYS A 234 17.69 -11.37 -2.36
N VAL A 235 17.19 -12.50 -2.85
CA VAL A 235 17.79 -13.23 -3.98
C VAL A 235 17.85 -12.36 -5.24
N ASN A 236 16.91 -11.44 -5.39
CA ASN A 236 16.88 -10.45 -6.47
C ASN A 236 17.66 -9.16 -6.16
N ASN A 237 18.53 -9.16 -5.12
CA ASN A 237 19.44 -8.08 -4.72
C ASN A 237 18.74 -6.80 -4.20
N TYR A 238 17.53 -6.90 -3.65
CA TYR A 238 16.88 -5.79 -2.98
C TYR A 238 17.35 -5.60 -1.54
N LYS A 239 17.45 -4.35 -1.12
CA LYS A 239 17.59 -3.88 0.25
C LYS A 239 16.30 -3.21 0.69
N PHE A 240 16.08 -3.13 1.99
CA PHE A 240 14.80 -2.75 2.58
C PHE A 240 14.93 -1.53 3.48
N LEU A 241 13.98 -0.61 3.33
CA LEU A 241 13.78 0.51 4.24
C LEU A 241 12.31 0.50 4.67
N LYS A 242 12.05 0.37 5.98
CA LYS A 242 10.69 0.46 6.53
C LYS A 242 10.34 1.91 6.81
N VAL A 243 9.24 2.39 6.25
CA VAL A 243 8.70 3.75 6.46
C VAL A 243 7.22 3.61 6.84
N GLY A 244 6.90 3.75 8.12
CA GLY A 244 5.53 3.57 8.60
C GLY A 244 4.96 2.19 8.28
N LYS A 245 3.86 2.17 7.55
CA LYS A 245 3.18 0.96 7.06
C LYS A 245 3.77 0.40 5.76
N ASP A 246 4.71 1.10 5.13
CA ASP A 246 5.26 0.74 3.84
C ASP A 246 6.65 0.12 3.98
N LEU A 247 6.97 -0.77 3.03
CA LEU A 247 8.31 -1.31 2.81
C LEU A 247 8.83 -0.81 1.46
N ILE A 248 9.97 -0.12 1.49
CA ILE A 248 10.65 0.39 0.31
C ILE A 248 11.79 -0.56 -0.02
N CYS A 249 11.76 -1.13 -1.21
CA CYS A 249 12.74 -2.08 -1.72
C CYS A 249 13.63 -1.42 -2.78
N LEU A 250 14.91 -1.36 -2.52
CA LEU A 250 15.91 -0.66 -3.35
C LEU A 250 16.94 -1.64 -3.89
N GLN A 251 17.29 -1.52 -5.17
CA GLN A 251 18.43 -2.25 -5.74
C GLN A 251 19.76 -1.68 -5.22
N ASN A 252 20.75 -2.54 -5.02
CA ASN A 252 22.10 -2.09 -4.63
C ASN A 252 22.68 -1.05 -5.61
N SER A 253 22.45 -1.23 -6.91
CA SER A 253 22.85 -0.28 -7.95
C SER A 253 22.21 1.10 -7.81
N PHE A 254 21.02 1.17 -7.23
CA PHE A 254 20.30 2.41 -7.00
C PHE A 254 20.85 3.21 -5.80
N ILE A 255 21.37 2.50 -4.78
CA ILE A 255 21.89 3.14 -3.56
C ILE A 255 23.25 3.78 -3.81
N PHE A 256 24.07 3.19 -4.68
CA PHE A 256 25.47 3.58 -4.91
C PHE A 256 25.71 4.32 -6.24
N SER A 257 24.67 4.64 -7.00
CA SER A 257 24.72 5.46 -8.23
C SER A 257 24.35 6.91 -7.95
#